data_042f096fe8c0f1c9af6fee9538f10f7e
#
_entry.id   042f096fe8c0f1c9af6fee9538f10f7e
#
_cell.length_a   1.000
_cell.length_b   1.000
_cell.length_c   1.000
_cell.angle_alpha   90.00
_cell.angle_beta   90.00
_cell.angle_gamma   90.00
#
_symmetry.space_group_name_H-M   'P 1'
#
loop_
_entity.id
_entity.type
_entity.pdbx_description
1 polymer ?
#
loop_
_entity_poly.entity_id
_entity_poly.type
_entity_poly.pdbx_seq_one_letter_code
_entity_poly.pdbx_strand_id
1 'polypeptide(L)'
;MRPAFTIVELLVAIVVSTIGLVALAATSGLVAAHVGDGGRLTAAAHAARSVLDSLGARRCDAVVGGSANRDGVAVEWAVSRDSSAAQVELTVAAALRRGSRRDAYRLVVPCVRE
;
A
#
# COMPACT_ATOMS: atom_id res chain seq x y z
N MET A 1 -5.13 -34.64 -50.16
CA MET A 1 -3.75 -34.12 -49.98
C MET A 1 -3.68 -33.38 -48.67
N ARG A 2 -2.82 -33.77 -47.79
CA ARG A 2 -2.53 -32.97 -46.59
C ARG A 2 -1.50 -31.94 -46.98
N PRO A 3 -1.73 -30.61 -46.78
CA PRO A 3 -0.71 -29.61 -47.04
C PRO A 3 0.49 -29.88 -46.12
N ALA A 4 1.67 -30.07 -46.71
CA ALA A 4 2.90 -30.16 -45.95
C ALA A 4 3.31 -28.74 -45.55
N PHE A 5 3.59 -28.51 -44.27
CA PHE A 5 4.13 -27.24 -43.80
C PHE A 5 5.46 -26.95 -44.48
N THR A 6 5.62 -25.76 -44.95
CA THR A 6 6.90 -25.29 -45.51
C THR A 6 7.89 -24.99 -44.39
N ILE A 7 9.18 -25.18 -44.63
CA ILE A 7 10.25 -24.84 -43.68
C ILE A 7 10.16 -23.34 -43.27
N VAL A 8 9.80 -22.48 -44.19
CA VAL A 8 9.61 -21.04 -43.96
C VAL A 8 8.50 -20.76 -42.96
N GLU A 9 7.37 -21.48 -43.09
CA GLU A 9 6.21 -21.36 -42.18
C GLU A 9 6.56 -21.80 -40.75
N LEU A 10 7.37 -22.85 -40.61
CA LEU A 10 7.87 -23.31 -39.34
C LEU A 10 8.83 -22.26 -38.69
N LEU A 11 9.74 -21.71 -39.49
CA LEU A 11 10.65 -20.67 -39.00
C LEU A 11 9.90 -19.41 -38.52
N VAL A 12 8.93 -18.95 -39.30
CA VAL A 12 8.10 -17.79 -38.92
C VAL A 12 7.31 -18.09 -37.64
N ALA A 13 6.73 -19.28 -37.51
CA ALA A 13 6.00 -19.69 -36.32
C ALA A 13 6.90 -19.68 -35.05
N ILE A 14 8.13 -20.17 -35.17
CA ILE A 14 9.10 -20.16 -34.04
C ILE A 14 9.44 -18.72 -33.65
N VAL A 15 9.74 -17.86 -34.63
CA VAL A 15 10.09 -16.44 -34.35
C VAL A 15 8.93 -15.72 -33.66
N VAL A 16 7.71 -15.85 -34.17
CA VAL A 16 6.53 -15.21 -33.57
C VAL A 16 6.27 -15.75 -32.16
N SER A 17 6.41 -17.06 -31.95
CA SER A 17 6.22 -17.68 -30.65
C SER A 17 7.28 -17.21 -29.63
N THR A 18 8.52 -17.09 -30.02
CA THR A 18 9.59 -16.61 -29.12
C THR A 18 9.38 -15.17 -28.71
N ILE A 19 8.98 -14.27 -29.64
CA ILE A 19 8.64 -12.88 -29.32
C ILE A 19 7.45 -12.83 -28.35
N GLY A 20 6.42 -13.62 -28.59
CA GLY A 20 5.24 -13.70 -27.73
C GLY A 20 5.57 -14.16 -26.31
N LEU A 21 6.41 -15.17 -26.16
CA LEU A 21 6.84 -15.69 -24.84
C LEU A 21 7.69 -14.66 -24.07
N VAL A 22 8.60 -13.97 -24.75
CA VAL A 22 9.41 -12.92 -24.11
C VAL A 22 8.54 -11.75 -23.64
N ALA A 23 7.59 -11.31 -24.45
CA ALA A 23 6.64 -10.26 -24.08
C ALA A 23 5.80 -10.66 -22.86
N LEU A 24 5.32 -11.91 -22.82
CA LEU A 24 4.52 -12.43 -21.70
C LEU A 24 5.35 -12.49 -20.41
N ALA A 25 6.60 -12.93 -20.48
CA ALA A 25 7.50 -12.97 -19.33
C ALA A 25 7.77 -11.58 -18.77
N ALA A 26 7.97 -10.57 -19.61
CA ALA A 26 8.18 -9.19 -19.20
C ALA A 26 6.97 -8.59 -18.48
N THR A 27 5.77 -8.82 -19.00
CA THR A 27 4.53 -8.33 -18.38
C THR A 27 4.24 -9.00 -17.04
N SER A 28 4.51 -10.29 -16.91
CA SER A 28 4.32 -11.04 -15.66
C SER A 28 5.18 -10.49 -14.52
N GLY A 29 6.44 -10.12 -14.80
CA GLY A 29 7.33 -9.49 -13.82
C GLY A 29 6.81 -8.12 -13.35
N LEU A 30 6.26 -7.34 -14.26
CA LEU A 30 5.70 -6.02 -13.93
C LEU A 30 4.46 -6.16 -13.02
N VAL A 31 3.55 -7.08 -13.36
CA VAL A 31 2.34 -7.34 -12.56
C VAL A 31 2.71 -7.80 -11.15
N ALA A 32 3.66 -8.74 -11.01
CA ALA A 32 4.12 -9.20 -9.71
C ALA A 32 4.69 -8.08 -8.84
N ALA A 33 5.40 -7.12 -9.45
CA ALA A 33 5.91 -5.95 -8.76
C ALA A 33 4.79 -5.04 -8.22
N HIS A 34 3.77 -4.78 -9.05
CA HIS A 34 2.63 -3.95 -8.64
C HIS A 34 1.77 -4.61 -7.55
N VAL A 35 1.58 -5.92 -7.62
CA VAL A 35 0.86 -6.67 -6.57
C VAL A 35 1.61 -6.59 -5.24
N GLY A 36 2.94 -6.70 -5.25
CA GLY A 36 3.75 -6.57 -4.03
C GLY A 36 3.66 -5.18 -3.40
N ASP A 37 3.71 -4.13 -4.19
CA ASP A 37 3.58 -2.75 -3.69
C ASP A 37 2.15 -2.47 -3.21
N GLY A 38 1.13 -2.99 -3.88
CA GLY A 38 -0.27 -2.92 -3.44
C GLY A 38 -0.49 -3.55 -2.07
N GLY A 39 0.11 -4.71 -1.82
CA GLY A 39 0.07 -5.38 -0.51
C GLY A 39 0.67 -4.52 0.60
N ARG A 40 1.79 -3.86 0.34
CA ARG A 40 2.44 -2.96 1.32
C ARG A 40 1.60 -1.72 1.63
N LEU A 41 0.97 -1.12 0.62
CA LEU A 41 0.05 0.00 0.81
C LEU A 41 -1.19 -0.42 1.60
N THR A 42 -1.73 -1.60 1.35
CA THR A 42 -2.84 -2.15 2.11
C THR A 42 -2.46 -2.38 3.57
N ALA A 43 -1.29 -2.95 3.84
CA ALA A 43 -0.77 -3.12 5.21
C ALA A 43 -0.60 -1.77 5.93
N ALA A 44 -0.08 -0.75 5.23
CA ALA A 44 0.04 0.60 5.78
C ALA A 44 -1.33 1.21 6.14
N ALA A 45 -2.33 1.06 5.27
CA ALA A 45 -3.69 1.53 5.54
C ALA A 45 -4.35 0.80 6.73
N HIS A 46 -4.14 -0.51 6.85
CA HIS A 46 -4.62 -1.29 8.00
C HIS A 46 -3.94 -0.86 9.31
N ALA A 47 -2.62 -0.63 9.28
CA ALA A 47 -1.88 -0.14 10.43
C ALA A 47 -2.39 1.23 10.89
N ALA A 48 -2.60 2.16 9.95
CA ALA A 48 -3.16 3.48 10.23
C ALA A 48 -4.55 3.37 10.87
N ARG A 49 -5.43 2.58 10.28
CA ARG A 49 -6.80 2.38 10.79
C ARG A 49 -6.80 1.79 12.19
N SER A 50 -6.00 0.78 12.45
CA SER A 50 -5.87 0.16 13.78
C SER A 50 -5.46 1.17 14.86
N VAL A 51 -4.51 2.06 14.54
CA VAL A 51 -4.08 3.11 15.47
C VAL A 51 -5.17 4.16 15.64
N LEU A 52 -5.80 4.63 14.57
CA LEU A 52 -6.89 5.61 14.63
C LEU A 52 -8.08 5.09 15.44
N ASP A 53 -8.48 3.84 15.25
CA ASP A 53 -9.56 3.21 16.01
C ASP A 53 -9.21 3.14 17.50
N SER A 54 -7.97 2.80 17.84
CA SER A 54 -7.50 2.76 19.23
C SER A 54 -7.44 4.14 19.88
N LEU A 55 -7.10 5.19 19.12
CA LEU A 55 -7.08 6.57 19.61
C LEU A 55 -8.49 7.15 19.71
N GLY A 56 -9.37 6.84 18.74
CA GLY A 56 -10.76 7.28 18.73
C GLY A 56 -11.60 6.69 19.85
N ALA A 57 -11.22 5.52 20.37
CA ALA A 57 -11.85 4.90 21.52
C ALA A 57 -11.42 5.51 22.88
N ARG A 58 -10.42 6.38 22.88
CA ARG A 58 -9.93 7.05 24.10
C ARG A 58 -10.69 8.34 24.38
N ARG A 59 -10.71 8.72 25.65
CA ARG A 59 -11.18 10.05 26.03
C ARG A 59 -10.23 11.12 25.52
N CYS A 60 -10.73 12.30 25.22
CA CYS A 60 -9.97 13.43 24.70
C CYS A 60 -8.72 13.77 25.55
N ASP A 61 -8.84 13.70 26.85
CA ASP A 61 -7.75 13.97 27.81
C ASP A 61 -6.65 12.87 27.79
N ALA A 62 -6.99 11.66 27.41
CA ALA A 62 -6.11 10.50 27.37
C ALA A 62 -5.41 10.30 26.02
N VAL A 63 -5.76 11.09 24.99
CA VAL A 63 -5.10 11.02 23.69
C VAL A 63 -3.79 11.79 23.73
N VAL A 64 -2.68 11.10 23.58
CA VAL A 64 -1.32 11.68 23.56
C VAL A 64 -0.60 11.29 22.28
N GLY A 65 0.35 12.11 21.87
CA GLY A 65 1.21 11.81 20.72
C GLY A 65 2.10 10.60 20.96
N GLY A 66 2.49 9.93 19.91
CA GLY A 66 3.34 8.76 20.01
C GLY A 66 3.68 8.12 18.67
N SER A 67 4.24 6.94 18.75
CA SER A 67 4.56 6.11 17.60
C SER A 67 4.27 4.65 17.91
N ALA A 68 4.00 3.87 16.86
CA ALA A 68 3.82 2.44 16.96
C ALA A 68 4.38 1.74 15.71
N ASN A 69 4.76 0.49 15.86
CA ASN A 69 5.04 -0.38 14.73
C ASN A 69 3.95 -1.44 14.68
N ARG A 70 3.27 -1.53 13.55
CA ARG A 70 2.21 -2.52 13.29
C ARG A 70 2.59 -3.30 12.04
N ASP A 71 2.90 -4.59 12.21
CA ASP A 71 3.24 -5.51 11.13
C ASP A 71 4.37 -4.99 10.22
N GLY A 72 5.41 -4.39 10.83
CA GLY A 72 6.54 -3.81 10.12
C GLY A 72 6.30 -2.43 9.51
N VAL A 73 5.12 -1.83 9.75
CA VAL A 73 4.77 -0.48 9.30
C VAL A 73 4.94 0.51 10.45
N ALA A 74 5.77 1.54 10.25
CA ALA A 74 5.95 2.61 11.22
C ALA A 74 4.81 3.62 11.11
N VAL A 75 4.17 3.91 12.24
CA VAL A 75 3.08 4.86 12.38
C VAL A 75 3.47 5.87 13.43
N GLU A 76 3.41 7.16 13.10
CA GLU A 76 3.70 8.26 14.01
C GLU A 76 2.49 9.18 14.06
N TRP A 77 2.17 9.70 15.25
CA TRP A 77 1.09 10.66 15.38
C TRP A 77 1.42 11.76 16.36
N ALA A 78 0.98 12.96 16.02
CA ALA A 78 1.04 14.15 16.85
C ALA A 78 -0.37 14.55 17.27
N VAL A 79 -0.51 15.09 18.48
CA VAL A 79 -1.78 15.55 19.01
C VAL A 79 -1.68 17.03 19.32
N SER A 80 -2.58 17.80 18.74
CA SER A 80 -2.87 19.18 19.14
C SER A 80 -4.24 19.22 19.81
N ARG A 81 -4.36 20.04 20.86
CA ARG A 81 -5.59 20.07 21.66
C ARG A 81 -6.04 21.50 21.82
N ASP A 82 -7.34 21.70 21.65
CA ASP A 82 -8.02 22.93 22.01
C ASP A 82 -9.08 22.67 23.10
N SER A 83 -9.86 23.69 23.44
CA SER A 83 -10.92 23.58 24.46
C SER A 83 -12.08 22.65 24.09
N SER A 84 -12.22 22.29 22.82
CA SER A 84 -13.36 21.56 22.27
C SER A 84 -13.00 20.15 21.78
N ALA A 85 -11.76 19.95 21.32
CA ALA A 85 -11.35 18.67 20.71
C ALA A 85 -9.84 18.45 20.80
N ALA A 86 -9.44 17.18 20.74
CA ALA A 86 -8.09 16.76 20.42
C ALA A 86 -8.00 16.41 18.94
N GLN A 87 -7.10 17.06 18.23
CA GLN A 87 -6.81 16.78 16.82
C GLN A 87 -5.58 15.88 16.73
N VAL A 88 -5.71 14.76 16.09
CA VAL A 88 -4.64 13.81 15.85
C VAL A 88 -4.25 13.86 14.39
N GLU A 89 -2.99 14.11 14.11
CA GLU A 89 -2.40 13.98 12.79
C GLU A 89 -1.49 12.75 12.78
N LEU A 90 -1.85 11.76 11.99
CA LEU A 90 -1.17 10.48 11.93
C LEU A 90 -0.50 10.34 10.57
N THR A 91 0.79 9.98 10.58
CA THR A 91 1.60 9.74 9.38
C THR A 91 2.04 8.28 9.33
N VAL A 92 1.86 7.66 8.19
CA VAL A 92 2.27 6.29 7.93
C VAL A 92 3.24 6.27 6.77
N ALA A 93 4.36 5.56 6.93
CA ALA A 93 5.35 5.36 5.88
C ALA A 93 5.27 3.92 5.36
N ALA A 94 5.02 3.76 4.07
CA ALA A 94 5.11 2.48 3.38
C ALA A 94 6.39 2.43 2.53
N ALA A 95 7.21 1.41 2.74
CA ALA A 95 8.38 1.15 1.90
C ALA A 95 7.93 0.42 0.63
N LEU A 96 8.17 1.01 -0.53
CA LEU A 96 7.90 0.43 -1.84
C LEU A 96 9.20 -0.07 -2.47
N ARG A 97 9.11 -0.83 -3.55
CA ARG A 97 10.30 -1.29 -4.29
C ARG A 97 11.15 -0.14 -4.83
N ARG A 98 10.52 0.96 -5.19
CA ARG A 98 11.17 2.18 -5.68
C ARG A 98 10.78 3.36 -4.82
N GLY A 99 11.41 3.50 -3.64
CA GLY A 99 11.19 4.63 -2.75
C GLY A 99 10.24 4.32 -1.60
N SER A 100 9.64 5.37 -1.06
CA SER A 100 8.67 5.28 0.05
C SER A 100 7.50 6.22 -0.20
N ARG A 101 6.33 5.82 0.27
CA ARG A 101 5.13 6.64 0.26
C ARG A 101 4.74 6.97 1.69
N ARG A 102 4.40 8.23 1.93
CA ARG A 102 3.85 8.69 3.20
C ARG A 102 2.43 9.16 2.98
N ASP A 103 1.54 8.66 3.80
CA ASP A 103 0.14 9.07 3.82
C ASP A 103 -0.17 9.66 5.20
N ALA A 104 -0.92 10.77 5.22
CA ALA A 104 -1.33 11.45 6.44
C ALA A 104 -2.84 11.34 6.63
N TYR A 105 -3.25 11.08 7.87
CA TYR A 105 -4.65 10.95 8.27
C TYR A 105 -4.93 11.92 9.42
N ARG A 106 -6.17 12.41 9.50
CA ARG A 106 -6.63 13.24 10.61
C ARG A 106 -7.78 12.59 11.33
N LEU A 107 -7.72 12.65 12.65
CA LEU A 107 -8.81 12.24 13.53
C LEU A 107 -9.09 13.40 14.50
N VAL A 108 -10.36 13.67 14.72
CA VAL A 108 -10.82 14.64 15.73
C VAL A 108 -11.57 13.87 16.81
N VAL A 109 -11.06 13.97 18.02
CA VAL A 109 -11.69 13.38 19.21
C VAL A 109 -12.35 14.49 20.01
N PRO A 110 -13.70 14.58 20.06
CA PRO A 110 -14.37 15.66 20.78
C PRO A 110 -14.14 15.54 22.28
N CYS A 111 -13.89 16.67 22.93
CA CYS A 111 -13.81 16.76 24.36
C CYS A 111 -15.22 17.06 24.92
N VAL A 112 -15.94 16.01 25.32
CA VAL A 112 -17.24 16.17 25.97
C VAL A 112 -16.97 16.71 27.37
N ARG A 113 -17.47 17.91 27.68
CA ARG A 113 -17.57 18.39 29.07
C ARG A 113 -18.77 17.70 29.70
N GLU A 114 -18.51 16.82 30.65
CA GLU A 114 -19.55 16.39 31.61
C GLU A 114 -19.86 17.50 32.58
#